data_328608d51e0847cf0c3cc76ea44e0a2f
#
_entry.id   328608d51e0847cf0c3cc76ea44e0a2f
#
_cell.length_a   1.000
_cell.length_b   1.000
_cell.length_c   1.000
_cell.angle_alpha   90.00
_cell.angle_beta   90.00
_cell.angle_gamma   90.00
#
_symmetry.space_group_name_H-M   'P 1'
#
loop_
_entity.id
_entity.type
_entity.pdbx_description
1 polymer ?
#
loop_
_entity_poly.entity_id
_entity_poly.type
_entity_poly.pdbx_seq_one_letter_code
_entity_poly.pdbx_strand_id
1 'polypeptide(L)'
;VAAELAGVHPQTLRIYERKGLLEPARTQGGSRRYSEADIRLLQRIQELTDEGLNLAGVKRVLELELRAAALEAELNAARAETIAAVDEAHRSYRRDLVPVRQAVVRFDEASQVLRRLSGR
;
A
#
# COMPACT_ATOMS: atom_id res chain seq x y z
N VAL A 1 22.67 -5.30 -16.58
CA VAL A 1 21.72 -6.40 -16.31
C VAL A 1 20.33 -5.84 -16.01
N ALA A 2 20.21 -4.87 -15.10
CA ALA A 2 18.91 -4.26 -14.78
C ALA A 2 18.28 -3.57 -16.00
N ALA A 3 19.09 -2.90 -16.82
CA ALA A 3 18.63 -2.26 -18.04
C ALA A 3 18.01 -3.27 -19.01
N GLU A 4 18.63 -4.42 -19.16
CA GLU A 4 18.13 -5.48 -20.03
C GLU A 4 16.82 -6.08 -19.50
N LEU A 5 16.77 -6.35 -18.19
CA LEU A 5 15.60 -6.93 -17.55
C LEU A 5 14.38 -5.99 -17.60
N ALA A 6 14.61 -4.69 -17.47
CA ALA A 6 13.54 -3.69 -17.53
C ALA A 6 13.23 -3.20 -18.95
N GLY A 7 14.08 -3.55 -19.92
CA GLY A 7 13.89 -3.12 -21.30
C GLY A 7 14.22 -1.66 -21.54
N VAL A 8 15.12 -1.05 -20.77
CA VAL A 8 15.53 0.33 -20.90
C VAL A 8 17.02 0.45 -21.17
N HIS A 9 17.41 1.55 -21.80
CA HIS A 9 18.83 1.82 -22.10
C HIS A 9 19.57 2.22 -20.80
N PRO A 10 20.84 1.79 -20.60
CA PRO A 10 21.61 2.18 -19.42
C PRO A 10 21.69 3.68 -19.18
N GLN A 11 21.75 4.47 -20.26
CA GLN A 11 21.74 5.93 -20.18
C GLN A 11 20.45 6.46 -19.53
N THR A 12 19.32 5.83 -19.84
CA THR A 12 18.02 6.17 -19.26
C THR A 12 18.00 5.91 -17.75
N LEU A 13 18.63 4.84 -17.28
CA LEU A 13 18.78 4.57 -15.86
C LEU A 13 19.50 5.68 -15.12
N ARG A 14 20.55 6.21 -15.71
CA ARG A 14 21.33 7.32 -15.14
C ARG A 14 20.51 8.60 -15.05
N ILE A 15 19.68 8.85 -16.07
CA ILE A 15 18.75 10.00 -16.06
C ILE A 15 17.75 9.85 -14.93
N TYR A 16 17.18 8.67 -14.74
CA TYR A 16 16.22 8.41 -13.67
C TYR A 16 16.84 8.57 -12.29
N GLU A 17 18.09 8.13 -12.10
CA GLU A 17 18.82 8.36 -10.86
C GLU A 17 18.97 9.85 -10.55
N ARG A 18 19.40 10.62 -11.56
CA ARG A 18 19.59 12.07 -11.41
C ARG A 18 18.29 12.81 -11.11
N LYS A 19 17.16 12.31 -11.60
CA LYS A 19 15.85 12.90 -11.35
C LYS A 19 15.24 12.45 -10.03
N GLY A 20 15.92 11.58 -9.31
CA GLY A 20 15.43 11.09 -8.02
C GLY A 20 14.38 10.00 -8.10
N LEU A 21 14.21 9.37 -9.26
CA LEU A 21 13.26 8.28 -9.44
C LEU A 21 13.81 6.94 -8.97
N LEU A 22 15.12 6.77 -8.97
CA LEU A 22 15.81 5.55 -8.57
C LEU A 22 16.97 5.87 -7.63
N GLU A 23 17.15 5.03 -6.63
CA GLU A 23 18.29 5.10 -5.72
C GLU A 23 18.92 3.72 -5.61
N PRO A 24 19.78 3.29 -6.56
CA PRO A 24 20.37 1.97 -6.50
C PRO A 24 21.39 1.88 -5.36
N ALA A 25 21.44 0.70 -4.74
CA ALA A 25 22.51 0.40 -3.79
C ALA A 25 23.83 0.31 -4.54
N ARG A 26 24.92 0.65 -3.85
CA ARG A 26 26.25 0.55 -4.43
C ARG A 26 27.04 -0.60 -3.80
N THR A 27 27.81 -1.30 -4.61
CA THR A 27 28.75 -2.30 -4.11
C THR A 27 29.96 -1.61 -3.49
N GLN A 28 30.82 -2.37 -2.82
CA GLN A 28 32.06 -1.84 -2.25
C GLN A 28 32.97 -1.20 -3.31
N GLY A 29 32.89 -1.67 -4.55
CA GLY A 29 33.64 -1.11 -5.67
C GLY A 29 32.99 0.11 -6.33
N GLY A 30 31.87 0.61 -5.78
CA GLY A 30 31.15 1.76 -6.33
C GLY A 30 30.24 1.45 -7.50
N SER A 31 30.08 0.19 -7.86
CA SER A 31 29.16 -0.22 -8.94
C SER A 31 27.70 -0.13 -8.49
N ARG A 32 26.83 0.23 -9.41
CA ARG A 32 25.38 0.28 -9.17
C ARG A 32 24.80 -1.12 -9.04
N ARG A 33 23.95 -1.31 -8.07
CA ARG A 33 23.25 -2.57 -7.85
C ARG A 33 21.75 -2.31 -7.72
N TYR A 34 20.95 -3.00 -8.53
CA TYR A 34 19.51 -2.85 -8.56
C TYR A 34 18.84 -4.09 -7.97
N SER A 35 17.84 -3.87 -7.11
CA SER A 35 17.03 -4.92 -6.52
C SER A 35 15.88 -5.27 -7.47
N GLU A 36 15.16 -6.35 -7.15
CA GLU A 36 13.93 -6.69 -7.88
C GLU A 36 12.88 -5.59 -7.76
N ALA A 37 12.81 -4.93 -6.60
CA ALA A 37 11.92 -3.79 -6.41
C ALA A 37 12.29 -2.63 -7.34
N ASP A 38 13.58 -2.37 -7.53
CA ASP A 38 14.05 -1.35 -8.47
C ASP A 38 13.67 -1.69 -9.91
N ILE A 39 13.77 -2.95 -10.28
CA ILE A 39 13.39 -3.41 -11.62
C ILE A 39 11.88 -3.23 -11.84
N ARG A 40 11.06 -3.57 -10.85
CA ARG A 40 9.61 -3.35 -10.94
C ARG A 40 9.27 -1.86 -11.06
N LEU A 41 9.99 -1.02 -10.33
CA LEU A 41 9.84 0.43 -10.42
C LEU A 41 10.19 0.93 -11.82
N LEU A 42 11.28 0.45 -12.40
CA LEU A 42 11.66 0.78 -13.77
C LEU A 42 10.59 0.39 -14.77
N GLN A 43 10.01 -0.79 -14.62
CA GLN A 43 8.92 -1.26 -15.48
C GLN A 43 7.69 -0.36 -15.35
N ARG A 44 7.36 0.07 -14.12
CA ARG A 44 6.25 0.99 -13.89
C ARG A 44 6.50 2.36 -14.51
N ILE A 45 7.72 2.87 -14.40
CA ILE A 45 8.12 4.13 -15.03
C ILE A 45 7.96 4.03 -16.56
N GLN A 46 8.37 2.89 -17.12
CA GLN A 46 8.26 2.66 -18.56
C GLN A 46 6.80 2.64 -19.01
N GLU A 47 5.93 1.96 -18.25
CA GLU A 47 4.49 1.94 -18.54
C GLU A 47 3.89 3.34 -18.57
N LEU A 48 4.21 4.16 -17.57
CA LEU A 48 3.69 5.52 -17.47
C LEU A 48 4.24 6.42 -18.60
N THR A 49 5.49 6.23 -18.96
CA THR A 49 6.10 6.95 -20.08
C THR A 49 5.44 6.56 -21.40
N ASP A 50 5.15 5.28 -21.59
CA ASP A 50 4.46 4.77 -22.77
C ASP A 50 3.04 5.31 -22.88
N GLU A 51 2.41 5.62 -21.75
CA GLU A 51 1.09 6.26 -21.70
C GLU A 51 1.14 7.76 -22.03
N GLY A 52 2.33 8.30 -22.23
CA GLY A 52 2.51 9.68 -22.64
C GLY A 52 2.91 10.65 -21.54
N LEU A 53 3.18 10.16 -20.32
CA LEU A 53 3.60 11.02 -19.23
C LEU A 53 5.08 11.41 -19.38
N ASN A 54 5.41 12.66 -19.08
CA ASN A 54 6.80 13.10 -18.97
C ASN A 54 7.35 12.68 -17.60
N LEU A 55 8.66 12.84 -17.37
CA LEU A 55 9.29 12.39 -16.13
C LEU A 55 8.75 13.09 -14.89
N ALA A 56 8.39 14.37 -14.97
CA ALA A 56 7.77 15.08 -13.87
C ALA A 56 6.41 14.47 -13.50
N GLY A 57 5.60 14.14 -14.51
CA GLY A 57 4.31 13.48 -14.31
C GLY A 57 4.46 12.08 -13.74
N VAL A 58 5.44 11.31 -14.25
CA VAL A 58 5.75 9.97 -13.73
C VAL A 58 6.10 10.04 -12.24
N LYS A 59 6.98 10.96 -11.87
CA LYS A 59 7.37 11.16 -10.48
C LYS A 59 6.16 11.46 -9.59
N ARG A 60 5.28 12.34 -10.05
CA ARG A 60 4.08 12.70 -9.30
C ARG A 60 3.12 11.53 -9.14
N VAL A 61 2.91 10.75 -10.20
CA VAL A 61 2.05 9.55 -10.14
C VAL A 61 2.61 8.53 -9.15
N LEU A 62 3.92 8.28 -9.17
CA LEU A 62 4.55 7.34 -8.25
C LEU A 62 4.42 7.81 -6.80
N GLU A 63 4.58 9.09 -6.52
CA GLU A 63 4.37 9.67 -5.19
C GLU A 63 2.93 9.45 -4.72
N LEU A 64 1.96 9.68 -5.60
CA LEU A 64 0.55 9.50 -5.29
C LEU A 64 0.19 8.03 -5.08
N GLU A 65 0.77 7.11 -5.84
CA GLU A 65 0.58 5.68 -5.65
C GLU A 65 1.09 5.22 -4.29
N LEU A 66 2.27 5.71 -3.87
CA LEU A 66 2.81 5.40 -2.55
C LEU A 66 1.91 5.93 -1.44
N ARG A 67 1.41 7.15 -1.61
CA ARG A 67 0.49 7.76 -0.64
C ARG A 67 -0.82 6.99 -0.56
N ALA A 68 -1.36 6.59 -1.69
CA ALA A 68 -2.58 5.78 -1.74
C ALA A 68 -2.40 4.45 -1.03
N ALA A 69 -1.27 3.77 -1.26
CA ALA A 69 -0.96 2.50 -0.59
C ALA A 69 -0.84 2.68 0.93
N ALA A 70 -0.19 3.77 1.37
CA ALA A 70 -0.07 4.07 2.80
C ALA A 70 -1.44 4.33 3.44
N LEU A 71 -2.30 5.09 2.77
CA LEU A 71 -3.66 5.38 3.25
C LEU A 71 -4.51 4.12 3.31
N GLU A 72 -4.40 3.23 2.32
CA GLU A 72 -5.08 1.94 2.33
C GLU A 72 -4.63 1.08 3.51
N ALA A 73 -3.32 1.06 3.80
CA ALA A 73 -2.79 0.32 4.93
C ALA A 73 -3.32 0.88 6.26
N GLU A 74 -3.35 2.20 6.40
CA GLU A 74 -3.91 2.85 7.59
C GLU A 74 -5.40 2.53 7.75
N LEU A 75 -6.14 2.58 6.66
CA LEU A 75 -7.57 2.27 6.68
C LEU A 75 -7.81 0.82 7.10
N ASN A 76 -7.06 -0.12 6.55
CA ASN A 76 -7.17 -1.53 6.89
C ASN A 76 -6.82 -1.78 8.36
N ALA A 77 -5.79 -1.11 8.88
CA ALA A 77 -5.40 -1.20 10.29
C ALA A 77 -6.51 -0.63 11.21
N ALA A 78 -7.07 0.51 10.85
CA ALA A 78 -8.15 1.12 11.62
C ALA A 78 -9.41 0.25 11.64
N ARG A 79 -9.74 -0.37 10.49
CA ARG A 79 -10.87 -1.31 10.41
C ARG A 79 -10.64 -2.54 11.28
N ALA A 80 -9.43 -3.09 11.27
CA ALA A 80 -9.08 -4.24 12.09
C ALA A 80 -9.18 -3.92 13.59
N GLU A 81 -8.70 -2.73 13.99
CA GLU A 81 -8.82 -2.26 15.37
C GLU A 81 -10.28 -2.09 15.79
N THR A 82 -11.10 -1.53 14.91
CA THR A 82 -12.53 -1.34 15.17
C THR A 82 -13.23 -2.68 15.37
N ILE A 83 -12.97 -3.65 14.50
CA ILE A 83 -13.54 -4.99 14.61
C ILE A 83 -13.12 -5.65 15.91
N ALA A 84 -11.83 -5.57 16.27
CA ALA A 84 -11.31 -6.13 17.50
C ALA A 84 -11.94 -5.47 18.75
N ALA A 85 -12.11 -4.16 18.73
CA ALA A 85 -12.73 -3.41 19.82
C ALA A 85 -14.19 -3.80 20.02
N VAL A 86 -14.93 -3.96 18.92
CA VAL A 86 -16.35 -4.40 18.98
C VAL A 86 -16.43 -5.83 19.52
N ASP A 87 -15.58 -6.73 19.05
CA ASP A 87 -15.55 -8.11 19.53
C ASP A 87 -15.22 -8.18 21.02
N GLU A 88 -14.26 -7.40 21.49
CA GLU A 88 -13.89 -7.37 22.91
C GLU A 88 -15.01 -6.78 23.77
N ALA A 89 -15.63 -5.70 23.34
CA ALA A 89 -16.76 -5.10 24.02
C ALA A 89 -17.92 -6.10 24.13
N HIS A 90 -18.15 -6.85 23.08
CA HIS A 90 -19.19 -7.86 23.05
C HIS A 90 -18.90 -9.03 24.00
N ARG A 91 -17.67 -9.52 24.05
CA ARG A 91 -17.24 -10.56 25.01
C ARG A 91 -17.36 -10.08 26.44
N SER A 92 -16.93 -8.86 26.72
CA SER A 92 -17.05 -8.25 28.05
C SER A 92 -18.52 -8.13 28.47
N TYR A 93 -19.38 -7.67 27.57
CA TYR A 93 -20.81 -7.55 27.80
C TYR A 93 -21.43 -8.91 28.16
N ARG A 94 -21.06 -9.98 27.48
CA ARG A 94 -21.53 -11.35 27.80
C ARG A 94 -21.10 -11.80 29.18
N ARG A 95 -19.87 -11.49 29.59
CA ARG A 95 -19.31 -11.88 30.90
C ARG A 95 -19.99 -11.13 32.05
N ASP A 96 -20.53 -9.96 31.81
CA ASP A 96 -21.15 -9.13 32.85
C ASP A 96 -22.62 -9.50 33.14
N LEU A 97 -22.96 -10.77 32.89
CA LEU A 97 -24.24 -11.35 33.28
C LEU A 97 -25.46 -10.72 32.65
N VAL A 98 -25.34 -10.18 31.47
CA VAL A 98 -26.48 -9.72 30.72
C VAL A 98 -27.25 -10.92 30.16
N PRO A 99 -28.61 -10.93 30.20
CA PRO A 99 -29.38 -12.01 29.62
C PRO A 99 -28.99 -12.32 28.20
N VAL A 100 -28.86 -13.59 27.86
CA VAL A 100 -28.38 -14.05 26.54
C VAL A 100 -29.15 -13.38 25.36
N ARG A 101 -30.47 -13.22 25.50
CA ARG A 101 -31.30 -12.58 24.50
C ARG A 101 -30.86 -11.15 24.21
N GLN A 102 -30.62 -10.35 25.25
CA GLN A 102 -30.21 -8.97 25.09
C GLN A 102 -28.81 -8.87 24.48
N ALA A 103 -27.90 -9.75 24.88
CA ALA A 103 -26.56 -9.82 24.33
C ALA A 103 -26.59 -10.13 22.84
N VAL A 104 -27.41 -11.10 22.42
CA VAL A 104 -27.55 -11.51 21.00
C VAL A 104 -28.13 -10.36 20.17
N VAL A 105 -29.17 -9.68 20.66
CA VAL A 105 -29.80 -8.56 19.93
C VAL A 105 -28.79 -7.43 19.70
N ARG A 106 -28.03 -7.06 20.74
CA ARG A 106 -27.02 -6.00 20.60
C ARG A 106 -25.88 -6.41 19.68
N PHE A 107 -25.52 -7.67 19.68
CA PHE A 107 -24.51 -8.20 18.78
C PHE A 107 -24.96 -8.05 17.32
N ASP A 108 -26.20 -8.40 17.01
CA ASP A 108 -26.76 -8.28 15.68
C ASP A 108 -26.80 -6.81 15.21
N GLU A 109 -27.16 -5.88 16.08
CA GLU A 109 -27.13 -4.46 15.79
C GLU A 109 -25.73 -3.98 15.46
N ALA A 110 -24.73 -4.34 16.27
CA ALA A 110 -23.33 -3.98 16.03
C ALA A 110 -22.83 -4.57 14.72
N SER A 111 -23.17 -5.81 14.43
CA SER A 111 -22.79 -6.49 13.17
C SER A 111 -23.41 -5.81 11.96
N GLN A 112 -24.65 -5.36 12.06
CA GLN A 112 -25.33 -4.64 10.98
C GLN A 112 -24.66 -3.30 10.70
N VAL A 113 -24.29 -2.55 11.74
CA VAL A 113 -23.58 -1.28 11.60
C VAL A 113 -22.24 -1.49 10.91
N LEU A 114 -21.46 -2.48 11.34
CA LEU A 114 -20.17 -2.81 10.73
C LEU A 114 -20.31 -3.20 9.27
N ARG A 115 -21.31 -3.97 8.91
CA ARG A 115 -21.59 -4.34 7.52
C ARG A 115 -21.91 -3.13 6.66
N ARG A 116 -22.68 -2.17 7.17
CA ARG A 116 -22.97 -0.91 6.46
C ARG A 116 -21.71 -0.10 6.21
N LEU A 117 -20.82 -0.01 7.21
CA LEU A 117 -19.57 0.74 7.10
C LEU A 117 -18.57 0.09 6.15
N SER A 118 -18.55 -1.24 6.07
CA SER A 118 -17.61 -1.98 5.23
C SER A 118 -18.16 -2.36 3.86
N GLY A 119 -19.41 -2.08 3.58
CA GLY A 119 -20.10 -2.45 2.36
C GLY A 119 -19.88 -1.52 1.17
N ARG A 120 -18.84 -0.67 1.20
CA ARG A 120 -18.55 0.24 0.09
C ARG A 120 -17.15 0.02 -0.45
#